data_cfb9d7eeb69f42184ff2dd34f3fd5567
#
_entry.id   cfb9d7eeb69f42184ff2dd34f3fd5567
#
_cell.length_a   1.000
_cell.length_b   1.000
_cell.length_c   1.000
_cell.angle_alpha   90.00
_cell.angle_beta   90.00
_cell.angle_gamma   90.00
#
_symmetry.space_group_name_H-M   'P 1'
#
loop_
_entity.id
_entity.type
_entity.pdbx_description
1 polymer ?
#
loop_
_entity_poly.entity_id
_entity_poly.type
_entity_poly.pdbx_seq_one_letter_code
_entity_poly.pdbx_strand_id
1 'polypeptide(L)'
;MTILITGFEPFGGQSVNPSWEAVSALPERVGQHDLVKLHLPVEYGEAARRVLEKANEVSPGAILCVGQAGGRDAVTPEVIGINLREASIPDNAGAAPAGTPIDPHGPDGLFSTLPVREMVAAIREKGIPARLSYSAGAYVCNDLMYTLLNHFRGTDTRVGFVHVPYIPSQGSPSLPQEQLTQALAAAIETL
;
A
#
# COMPACT_ATOMS: atom_id res chain seq x y z
N MET A 1 -16.31 9.50 4.74
CA MET A 1 -16.32 8.03 5.03
C MET A 1 -15.07 7.67 5.82
N THR A 2 -15.07 6.52 6.50
CA THR A 2 -13.89 5.99 7.16
C THR A 2 -12.96 5.34 6.14
N ILE A 3 -11.68 5.69 6.17
CA ILE A 3 -10.62 5.06 5.38
C ILE A 3 -9.67 4.34 6.34
N LEU A 4 -9.46 3.04 6.13
CA LEU A 4 -8.38 2.31 6.78
C LEU A 4 -7.12 2.48 5.95
N ILE A 5 -6.12 3.16 6.51
CA ILE A 5 -4.84 3.38 5.84
C ILE A 5 -3.72 2.65 6.58
N THR A 6 -2.83 1.99 5.84
CA THR A 6 -1.78 1.16 6.43
C THR A 6 -0.39 1.56 5.95
N GLY A 7 0.62 1.35 6.79
CA GLY A 7 2.03 1.44 6.44
C GLY A 7 2.79 0.32 7.14
N PHE A 8 3.99 0.02 6.66
CA PHE A 8 4.77 -1.12 7.13
C PHE A 8 5.91 -0.72 8.07
N GLU A 9 6.29 -1.66 8.92
CA GLU A 9 7.51 -1.61 9.71
C GLU A 9 8.77 -1.65 8.81
N PRO A 10 9.95 -1.33 9.33
CA PRO A 10 11.22 -1.51 8.63
C PRO A 10 11.49 -2.96 8.27
N PHE A 11 12.16 -3.19 7.13
CA PHE A 11 12.57 -4.52 6.64
C PHE A 11 13.88 -4.45 5.86
N GLY A 12 14.48 -5.59 5.55
CA GLY A 12 15.66 -5.69 4.72
C GLY A 12 16.88 -4.95 5.30
N GLY A 13 17.01 -4.89 6.63
CA GLY A 13 18.11 -4.21 7.31
C GLY A 13 17.97 -2.69 7.41
N GLN A 14 16.87 -2.10 6.92
CA GLN A 14 16.57 -0.68 7.08
C GLN A 14 16.11 -0.37 8.50
N SER A 15 16.40 0.85 8.99
CA SER A 15 15.95 1.32 10.30
C SER A 15 14.62 2.10 10.25
N VAL A 16 14.16 2.45 9.04
CA VAL A 16 12.94 3.23 8.80
C VAL A 16 12.19 2.66 7.59
N ASN A 17 10.86 2.78 7.61
CA ASN A 17 10.03 2.53 6.43
C ASN A 17 9.22 3.78 6.12
N PRO A 18 9.49 4.50 5.01
CA PRO A 18 8.82 5.75 4.66
C PRO A 18 7.30 5.62 4.52
N SER A 19 6.78 4.41 4.28
CA SER A 19 5.33 4.20 4.18
C SER A 19 4.65 4.46 5.52
N TRP A 20 5.16 3.90 6.62
CA TRP A 20 4.61 4.16 7.95
C TRP A 20 4.84 5.60 8.40
N GLU A 21 6.03 6.14 8.16
CA GLU A 21 6.34 7.53 8.51
C GLU A 21 5.36 8.51 7.82
N ALA A 22 5.06 8.27 6.53
CA ALA A 22 4.11 9.11 5.81
C ALA A 22 2.66 8.93 6.30
N VAL A 23 2.23 7.70 6.57
CA VAL A 23 0.89 7.40 7.08
C VAL A 23 0.70 7.95 8.49
N SER A 24 1.69 7.75 9.38
CA SER A 24 1.61 8.21 10.78
C SER A 24 1.54 9.74 10.87
N ALA A 25 2.20 10.46 9.96
CA ALA A 25 2.22 11.92 9.89
C ALA A 25 0.93 12.55 9.31
N LEU A 26 0.06 11.78 8.69
CA LEU A 26 -1.25 12.29 8.24
C LEU A 26 -2.08 12.76 9.44
N PRO A 27 -2.94 13.78 9.29
CA PRO A 27 -3.92 14.11 10.31
C PRO A 27 -4.96 12.99 10.49
N GLU A 28 -5.79 13.05 11.52
CA GLU A 28 -6.86 12.07 11.73
C GLU A 28 -7.98 12.19 10.67
N ARG A 29 -8.01 13.31 9.95
CA ARG A 29 -8.98 13.58 8.90
C ARG A 29 -8.32 14.28 7.71
N VAL A 30 -8.64 13.80 6.50
CA VAL A 30 -8.22 14.42 5.23
C VAL A 30 -9.47 14.66 4.38
N GLY A 31 -9.72 15.90 4.01
CA GLY A 31 -10.94 16.29 3.32
C GLY A 31 -12.20 15.86 4.11
N GLN A 32 -13.02 15.01 3.52
CA GLN A 32 -14.25 14.49 4.12
C GLN A 32 -14.07 13.10 4.76
N HIS A 33 -12.84 12.59 4.86
CA HIS A 33 -12.56 11.22 5.25
C HIS A 33 -11.87 11.17 6.61
N ASP A 34 -12.42 10.38 7.53
CA ASP A 34 -11.78 10.04 8.79
C ASP A 34 -10.81 8.88 8.59
N LEU A 35 -9.59 8.99 9.12
CA LEU A 35 -8.53 8.02 8.90
C LEU A 35 -8.34 7.12 10.12
N VAL A 36 -8.38 5.82 9.90
CA VAL A 36 -7.90 4.82 10.84
C VAL A 36 -6.56 4.30 10.35
N LYS A 37 -5.49 4.57 11.09
CA LYS A 37 -4.12 4.19 10.73
C LYS A 37 -3.76 2.85 11.34
N LEU A 38 -3.11 1.99 10.58
CA LEU A 38 -2.67 0.68 11.04
C LEU A 38 -1.22 0.40 10.63
N HIS A 39 -0.38 0.13 11.60
CA HIS A 39 1.01 -0.29 11.40
C HIS A 39 1.08 -1.80 11.19
N LEU A 40 1.73 -2.24 10.11
CA LEU A 40 1.76 -3.63 9.68
C LEU A 40 3.17 -4.23 9.77
N PRO A 41 3.29 -5.51 10.12
CA PRO A 41 4.54 -6.24 9.95
C PRO A 41 4.79 -6.53 8.48
N VAL A 42 6.06 -6.68 8.10
CA VAL A 42 6.45 -7.16 6.77
C VAL A 42 6.48 -8.69 6.81
N GLU A 43 5.30 -9.31 6.83
CA GLU A 43 5.12 -10.75 6.95
C GLU A 43 3.98 -11.23 6.03
N TYR A 44 4.24 -12.29 5.27
CA TYR A 44 3.24 -12.93 4.39
C TYR A 44 2.02 -13.42 5.18
N GLY A 45 0.84 -13.10 4.70
CA GLY A 45 -0.44 -13.48 5.32
C GLY A 45 -0.78 -12.70 6.58
N GLU A 46 0.19 -12.42 7.46
CA GLU A 46 -0.04 -11.74 8.74
C GLU A 46 -0.45 -10.27 8.52
N ALA A 47 0.18 -9.57 7.57
CA ALA A 47 -0.20 -8.22 7.22
C ALA A 47 -1.67 -8.16 6.78
N ALA A 48 -2.10 -9.07 5.92
CA ALA A 48 -3.50 -9.14 5.46
C ALA A 48 -4.45 -9.51 6.60
N ARG A 49 -4.11 -10.47 7.46
CA ARG A 49 -4.91 -10.86 8.62
C ARG A 49 -5.21 -9.66 9.53
N ARG A 50 -4.20 -8.85 9.84
CA ARG A 50 -4.37 -7.64 10.68
C ARG A 50 -5.27 -6.60 10.03
N VAL A 51 -5.14 -6.40 8.71
CA VAL A 51 -6.02 -5.47 8.00
C VAL A 51 -7.46 -5.96 8.00
N LEU A 52 -7.70 -7.25 7.77
CA LEU A 52 -9.04 -7.83 7.77
C LEU A 52 -9.69 -7.74 9.16
N GLU A 53 -8.95 -8.01 10.23
CA GLU A 53 -9.45 -7.83 11.61
C GLU A 53 -9.85 -6.38 11.86
N LYS A 54 -8.96 -5.41 11.52
CA LYS A 54 -9.25 -4.00 11.71
C LYS A 54 -10.41 -3.52 10.82
N ALA A 55 -10.51 -4.01 9.59
CA ALA A 55 -11.62 -3.69 8.70
C ALA A 55 -12.97 -4.17 9.26
N ASN A 56 -13.01 -5.35 9.88
CA ASN A 56 -14.22 -5.85 10.57
C ASN A 56 -14.63 -4.97 11.76
N GLU A 57 -13.66 -4.37 12.48
CA GLU A 57 -13.95 -3.47 13.60
C GLU A 57 -14.51 -2.11 13.14
N VAL A 58 -13.93 -1.54 12.07
CA VAL A 58 -14.21 -0.15 11.69
C VAL A 58 -15.11 0.01 10.46
N SER A 59 -15.40 -1.08 9.74
CA SER A 59 -16.23 -1.11 8.53
C SER A 59 -15.88 0.01 7.54
N PRO A 60 -14.64 0.05 7.00
CA PRO A 60 -14.18 1.17 6.18
C PRO A 60 -14.86 1.17 4.82
N GLY A 61 -15.13 2.35 4.26
CA GLY A 61 -15.58 2.50 2.87
C GLY A 61 -14.43 2.35 1.87
N ALA A 62 -13.17 2.53 2.32
CA ALA A 62 -11.98 2.26 1.51
C ALA A 62 -10.82 1.78 2.37
N ILE A 63 -9.96 0.93 1.79
CA ILE A 63 -8.69 0.48 2.36
C ILE A 63 -7.57 0.92 1.42
N LEU A 64 -6.69 1.78 1.90
CA LEU A 64 -5.50 2.25 1.19
C LEU A 64 -4.25 1.70 1.87
N CYS A 65 -3.61 0.71 1.25
CA CYS A 65 -2.34 0.21 1.74
C CYS A 65 -1.18 0.99 1.15
N VAL A 66 -0.16 1.27 1.95
CA VAL A 66 1.04 2.00 1.53
C VAL A 66 2.27 1.18 1.85
N GLY A 67 3.17 1.03 0.88
CA GLY A 67 4.43 0.30 1.03
C GLY A 67 5.61 1.06 0.43
N GLN A 68 6.82 0.66 0.81
CA GLN A 68 8.07 1.19 0.25
C GLN A 68 8.47 0.40 -1.00
N ALA A 69 8.80 1.10 -2.07
CA ALA A 69 9.44 0.52 -3.27
C ALA A 69 10.74 1.25 -3.60
N GLY A 70 11.84 0.73 -3.08
CA GLY A 70 13.18 1.26 -3.36
C GLY A 70 13.53 1.23 -4.85
N GLY A 71 14.28 2.24 -5.31
CA GLY A 71 14.65 2.40 -6.71
C GLY A 71 13.60 3.10 -7.59
N ARG A 72 12.41 3.39 -7.07
CA ARG A 72 11.41 4.23 -7.75
C ARG A 72 11.69 5.71 -7.48
N ASP A 73 11.39 6.57 -8.45
CA ASP A 73 11.59 8.03 -8.40
C ASP A 73 10.26 8.80 -8.27
N ALA A 74 9.15 8.10 -8.04
CA ALA A 74 7.81 8.66 -7.98
C ALA A 74 6.91 7.86 -7.04
N VAL A 75 5.86 8.50 -6.55
CA VAL A 75 4.74 7.82 -5.87
C VAL A 75 3.92 7.05 -6.91
N THR A 76 3.62 5.79 -6.64
CA THR A 76 3.05 4.89 -7.64
C THR A 76 1.82 4.14 -7.11
N PRO A 77 0.59 4.63 -7.39
CA PRO A 77 -0.62 3.83 -7.22
C PRO A 77 -0.57 2.58 -8.10
N GLU A 78 -0.80 1.42 -7.49
CA GLU A 78 -0.77 0.11 -8.14
C GLU A 78 -2.11 -0.20 -8.80
N VAL A 79 -2.05 -0.57 -10.08
CA VAL A 79 -3.26 -0.86 -10.88
C VAL A 79 -3.78 -2.27 -10.62
N ILE A 80 -2.89 -3.23 -10.33
CA ILE A 80 -3.23 -4.64 -10.24
C ILE A 80 -2.39 -5.35 -9.17
N GLY A 81 -3.02 -6.26 -8.41
CA GLY A 81 -2.37 -7.29 -7.61
C GLY A 81 -2.45 -8.64 -8.32
N ILE A 82 -1.38 -9.44 -8.26
CA ILE A 82 -1.29 -10.75 -8.91
C ILE A 82 -1.31 -11.89 -7.90
N ASN A 83 -1.84 -13.03 -8.30
CA ASN A 83 -1.97 -14.23 -7.46
C ASN A 83 -0.64 -15.01 -7.35
N LEU A 84 0.39 -14.35 -6.83
CA LEU A 84 1.73 -14.92 -6.74
C LEU A 84 2.46 -14.44 -5.48
N ARG A 85 3.08 -15.38 -4.77
CA ARG A 85 4.10 -15.13 -3.75
C ARG A 85 5.46 -15.54 -4.27
N GLU A 86 6.39 -14.62 -4.32
CA GLU A 86 7.79 -14.86 -4.66
C GLU A 86 8.66 -13.91 -3.82
N ALA A 87 9.56 -14.47 -3.04
CA ALA A 87 10.44 -13.72 -2.16
C ALA A 87 11.86 -13.69 -2.71
N SER A 88 12.40 -12.51 -2.98
CA SER A 88 13.83 -12.32 -3.27
C SER A 88 14.67 -12.27 -1.99
N ILE A 89 14.07 -11.92 -0.86
CA ILE A 89 14.63 -11.94 0.49
C ILE A 89 13.57 -12.50 1.44
N PRO A 90 13.93 -13.17 2.55
CA PRO A 90 12.96 -13.56 3.56
C PRO A 90 12.18 -12.35 4.10
N ASP A 91 10.93 -12.56 4.49
CA ASP A 91 10.16 -11.57 5.26
C ASP A 91 10.70 -11.47 6.70
N ASN A 92 10.11 -10.60 7.53
CA ASN A 92 10.59 -10.38 8.89
C ASN A 92 10.36 -11.59 9.83
N ALA A 93 9.50 -12.54 9.44
CA ALA A 93 9.32 -13.83 10.13
C ALA A 93 10.20 -14.96 9.56
N GLY A 94 11.00 -14.69 8.53
CA GLY A 94 11.88 -15.64 7.87
C GLY A 94 11.22 -16.45 6.75
N ALA A 95 9.99 -16.15 6.35
CA ALA A 95 9.32 -16.83 5.25
C ALA A 95 9.85 -16.34 3.89
N ALA A 96 10.13 -17.29 3.00
CA ALA A 96 10.65 -17.04 1.66
C ALA A 96 9.92 -17.93 0.63
N PRO A 97 8.65 -17.64 0.32
CA PRO A 97 7.90 -18.41 -0.67
C PRO A 97 8.51 -18.26 -2.07
N ALA A 98 8.43 -19.32 -2.88
CA ALA A 98 9.00 -19.39 -4.21
C ALA A 98 7.91 -19.87 -5.21
N GLY A 99 7.35 -18.92 -5.96
CA GLY A 99 6.38 -19.22 -7.03
C GLY A 99 5.06 -19.85 -6.56
N THR A 100 4.57 -19.49 -5.37
CA THR A 100 3.32 -20.08 -4.84
C THR A 100 2.13 -19.13 -5.04
N PRO A 101 0.91 -19.65 -5.34
CA PRO A 101 -0.27 -18.82 -5.39
C PRO A 101 -0.63 -18.28 -4.01
N ILE A 102 -1.22 -17.08 -3.96
CA ILE A 102 -1.80 -16.50 -2.73
C ILE A 102 -3.09 -17.24 -2.39
N ASP A 103 -3.95 -17.41 -3.38
CA ASP A 103 -5.17 -18.21 -3.31
C ASP A 103 -5.18 -19.23 -4.46
N PRO A 104 -5.09 -20.55 -4.17
CA PRO A 104 -5.07 -21.60 -5.20
C PRO A 104 -6.33 -21.63 -6.09
N HIS A 105 -7.42 -21.01 -5.64
CA HIS A 105 -8.70 -20.97 -6.36
C HIS A 105 -9.07 -19.55 -6.84
N GLY A 106 -8.22 -18.56 -6.55
CA GLY A 106 -8.43 -17.20 -6.94
C GLY A 106 -8.02 -16.91 -8.39
N PRO A 107 -8.48 -15.79 -8.97
CA PRO A 107 -8.06 -15.36 -10.30
C PRO A 107 -6.57 -14.98 -10.34
N ASP A 108 -5.96 -15.01 -11.54
CA ASP A 108 -4.53 -14.69 -11.72
C ASP A 108 -4.16 -13.27 -11.31
N GLY A 109 -5.10 -12.33 -11.39
CA GLY A 109 -4.90 -10.95 -10.99
C GLY A 109 -6.21 -10.21 -10.73
N LEU A 110 -6.15 -9.18 -9.89
CA LEU A 110 -7.27 -8.36 -9.50
C LEU A 110 -6.90 -6.87 -9.59
N PHE A 111 -7.72 -6.10 -10.29
CA PHE A 111 -7.53 -4.66 -10.40
C PHE A 111 -7.88 -3.93 -9.11
N SER A 112 -7.11 -2.90 -8.79
CA SER A 112 -7.45 -1.93 -7.75
C SER A 112 -8.86 -1.37 -7.98
N THR A 113 -9.63 -1.24 -6.91
CA THR A 113 -10.95 -0.61 -6.96
C THR A 113 -10.91 0.86 -6.53
N LEU A 114 -9.72 1.39 -6.23
CA LEU A 114 -9.50 2.82 -6.00
C LEU A 114 -9.32 3.58 -7.32
N PRO A 115 -9.60 4.90 -7.35
CA PRO A 115 -9.47 5.72 -8.54
C PRO A 115 -7.99 6.09 -8.81
N VAL A 116 -7.16 5.09 -9.15
CA VAL A 116 -5.70 5.24 -9.24
C VAL A 116 -5.23 6.29 -10.26
N ARG A 117 -6.03 6.59 -11.30
CA ARG A 117 -5.70 7.61 -12.30
C ARG A 117 -5.90 9.01 -11.73
N GLU A 118 -7.00 9.21 -11.02
CA GLU A 118 -7.34 10.44 -10.31
C GLU A 118 -6.33 10.70 -9.20
N MET A 119 -5.92 9.65 -8.46
CA MET A 119 -4.84 9.74 -7.47
C MET A 119 -3.54 10.27 -8.09
N VAL A 120 -3.11 9.73 -9.23
CA VAL A 120 -1.91 10.20 -9.93
C VAL A 120 -2.06 11.66 -10.35
N ALA A 121 -3.22 12.07 -10.86
CA ALA A 121 -3.47 13.45 -11.24
C ALA A 121 -3.39 14.39 -10.03
N ALA A 122 -4.08 14.08 -8.94
CA ALA A 122 -4.09 14.88 -7.72
C ALA A 122 -2.69 15.04 -7.09
N ILE A 123 -1.88 13.96 -7.06
CA ILE A 123 -0.50 14.01 -6.57
C ILE A 123 0.35 14.94 -7.46
N ARG A 124 0.22 14.83 -8.78
CA ARG A 124 0.95 15.69 -9.74
C ARG A 124 0.56 17.16 -9.63
N GLU A 125 -0.68 17.48 -9.32
CA GLU A 125 -1.14 18.86 -9.06
C GLU A 125 -0.44 19.50 -7.86
N LYS A 126 0.06 18.69 -6.91
CA LYS A 126 0.92 19.17 -5.81
C LYS A 126 2.40 19.33 -6.21
N GLY A 127 2.76 19.12 -7.49
CA GLY A 127 4.14 19.18 -7.97
C GLY A 127 4.98 17.95 -7.57
N ILE A 128 4.35 16.86 -7.12
CA ILE A 128 5.04 15.64 -6.67
C ILE A 128 5.04 14.62 -7.81
N PRO A 129 6.19 13.98 -8.13
CA PRO A 129 6.25 12.95 -9.15
C PRO A 129 5.33 11.76 -8.81
N ALA A 130 4.43 11.41 -9.73
CA ALA A 130 3.56 10.25 -9.59
C ALA A 130 3.29 9.60 -10.95
N ARG A 131 3.13 8.28 -10.96
CA ARG A 131 2.73 7.52 -12.15
C ARG A 131 1.99 6.24 -11.76
N LEU A 132 1.22 5.68 -12.68
CA LEU A 132 0.64 4.36 -12.48
C LEU A 132 1.73 3.29 -12.45
N SER A 133 1.51 2.27 -11.62
CA SER A 133 2.30 1.04 -11.62
C SER A 133 1.42 -0.14 -11.95
N TYR A 134 1.92 -1.02 -12.80
CA TYR A 134 1.24 -2.24 -13.23
C TYR A 134 1.83 -3.51 -12.62
N SER A 135 2.66 -3.34 -11.60
CA SER A 135 3.21 -4.47 -10.84
C SER A 135 3.66 -4.02 -9.45
N ALA A 136 2.99 -4.54 -8.44
CA ALA A 136 3.42 -4.42 -7.04
C ALA A 136 4.55 -5.41 -6.66
N GLY A 137 5.07 -6.14 -7.64
CA GLY A 137 5.98 -7.27 -7.41
C GLY A 137 5.22 -8.52 -6.96
N ALA A 138 5.88 -9.40 -6.22
CA ALA A 138 5.29 -10.62 -5.67
C ALA A 138 5.66 -10.84 -4.19
N TYR A 139 6.17 -9.79 -3.53
CA TYR A 139 6.52 -9.78 -2.11
C TYR A 139 5.29 -9.45 -1.24
N VAL A 140 5.49 -9.18 0.04
CA VAL A 140 4.43 -8.94 1.04
C VAL A 140 3.43 -7.84 0.63
N CYS A 141 3.87 -6.81 -0.11
CA CYS A 141 2.97 -5.76 -0.60
C CYS A 141 1.92 -6.29 -1.57
N ASN A 142 2.34 -7.13 -2.52
CA ASN A 142 1.44 -7.77 -3.47
C ASN A 142 0.55 -8.81 -2.76
N ASP A 143 1.09 -9.60 -1.83
CA ASP A 143 0.31 -10.54 -1.02
C ASP A 143 -0.83 -9.83 -0.29
N LEU A 144 -0.53 -8.71 0.39
CA LEU A 144 -1.53 -7.89 1.05
C LEU A 144 -2.57 -7.36 0.07
N MET A 145 -2.12 -6.70 -1.01
CA MET A 145 -3.01 -6.09 -2.00
C MET A 145 -3.96 -7.12 -2.62
N TYR A 146 -3.42 -8.24 -3.10
CA TYR A 146 -4.22 -9.28 -3.74
C TYR A 146 -5.22 -9.89 -2.75
N THR A 147 -4.77 -10.26 -1.54
CA THR A 147 -5.62 -10.86 -0.52
C THR A 147 -6.83 -9.97 -0.19
N LEU A 148 -6.60 -8.66 -0.01
CA LEU A 148 -7.68 -7.71 0.28
C LEU A 148 -8.60 -7.51 -0.92
N LEU A 149 -8.07 -7.38 -2.14
CA LEU A 149 -8.88 -7.27 -3.35
C LEU A 149 -9.77 -8.50 -3.56
N ASN A 150 -9.24 -9.70 -3.28
CA ASN A 150 -10.00 -10.94 -3.37
C ASN A 150 -11.09 -11.04 -2.29
N HIS A 151 -10.77 -10.65 -1.05
CA HIS A 151 -11.70 -10.69 0.08
C HIS A 151 -12.88 -9.72 -0.11
N PHE A 152 -12.60 -8.48 -0.53
CA PHE A 152 -13.63 -7.45 -0.71
C PHE A 152 -14.26 -7.44 -2.10
N ARG A 153 -13.98 -8.43 -2.95
CA ARG A 153 -14.58 -8.55 -4.28
C ARG A 153 -16.10 -8.66 -4.19
N GLY A 154 -16.81 -7.76 -4.89
CA GLY A 154 -18.26 -7.72 -4.89
C GLY A 154 -18.88 -7.04 -3.66
N THR A 155 -18.08 -6.40 -2.83
CA THR A 155 -18.55 -5.52 -1.73
C THR A 155 -18.39 -4.05 -2.11
N ASP A 156 -18.95 -3.16 -1.27
CA ASP A 156 -18.83 -1.71 -1.45
C ASP A 156 -17.50 -1.13 -0.94
N THR A 157 -16.71 -1.92 -0.18
CA THR A 157 -15.39 -1.49 0.31
C THR A 157 -14.39 -1.46 -0.83
N ARG A 158 -13.85 -0.28 -1.13
CA ARG A 158 -12.81 -0.10 -2.15
C ARG A 158 -11.44 -0.40 -1.59
N VAL A 159 -10.58 -1.04 -2.39
CA VAL A 159 -9.24 -1.48 -1.99
C VAL A 159 -8.20 -1.11 -3.02
N GLY A 160 -7.03 -0.67 -2.56
CA GLY A 160 -5.87 -0.45 -3.41
C GLY A 160 -4.58 -0.26 -2.64
N PHE A 161 -3.52 -0.05 -3.38
CA PHE A 161 -2.16 0.03 -2.86
C PHE A 161 -1.39 1.18 -3.52
N VAL A 162 -0.58 1.88 -2.73
CA VAL A 162 0.35 2.93 -3.21
C VAL A 162 1.76 2.61 -2.73
N HIS A 163 2.70 2.53 -3.66
CA HIS A 163 4.10 2.49 -3.30
C HIS A 163 4.70 3.90 -3.25
N VAL A 164 5.49 4.14 -2.20
CA VAL A 164 6.32 5.34 -2.04
C VAL A 164 7.80 4.98 -2.24
N PRO A 165 8.62 5.89 -2.83
CA PRO A 165 10.05 5.70 -2.97
C PRO A 165 10.78 5.80 -1.63
N TYR A 166 12.10 5.61 -1.65
CA TYR A 166 12.98 5.94 -0.54
C TYR A 166 12.89 7.42 -0.14
N ILE A 167 13.22 7.70 1.12
CA ILE A 167 13.57 9.05 1.58
C ILE A 167 15.09 9.27 1.40
N PRO A 168 15.58 10.53 1.40
CA PRO A 168 16.99 10.83 1.14
C PRO A 168 18.00 10.12 2.04
N SER A 169 17.63 9.81 3.29
CA SER A 169 18.51 9.07 4.22
C SER A 169 18.68 7.58 3.86
N GLN A 170 17.83 7.02 3.02
CA GLN A 170 17.90 5.60 2.60
C GLN A 170 18.65 5.40 1.28
N GLY A 171 18.67 6.41 0.40
CA GLY A 171 19.33 6.31 -0.89
C GLY A 171 18.69 7.16 -2.00
N SER A 172 19.03 6.82 -3.25
CA SER A 172 18.56 7.53 -4.45
C SER A 172 18.15 6.50 -5.51
N PRO A 173 17.07 6.77 -6.29
CA PRO A 173 16.18 7.94 -6.22
C PRO A 173 15.34 7.97 -4.94
N SER A 174 14.93 9.18 -4.52
CA SER A 174 14.18 9.38 -3.28
C SER A 174 13.31 10.64 -3.37
N LEU A 175 12.31 10.74 -2.48
CA LEU A 175 11.51 11.94 -2.25
C LEU A 175 11.54 12.31 -0.77
N PRO A 176 11.50 13.61 -0.42
CA PRO A 176 11.39 14.05 0.97
C PRO A 176 10.16 13.44 1.66
N GLN A 177 10.30 13.07 2.93
CA GLN A 177 9.22 12.46 3.72
C GLN A 177 7.94 13.30 3.72
N GLU A 178 8.08 14.63 3.81
CA GLU A 178 6.94 15.56 3.75
C GLU A 178 6.17 15.47 2.42
N GLN A 179 6.89 15.32 1.29
CA GLN A 179 6.24 15.13 0.00
C GLN A 179 5.48 13.81 -0.09
N LEU A 180 5.96 12.75 0.55
CA LEU A 180 5.25 11.47 0.61
C LEU A 180 3.93 11.62 1.38
N THR A 181 3.95 12.30 2.53
CA THR A 181 2.74 12.60 3.32
C THR A 181 1.75 13.46 2.53
N GLN A 182 2.23 14.51 1.84
CA GLN A 182 1.39 15.36 0.98
C GLN A 182 0.80 14.59 -0.21
N ALA A 183 1.57 13.69 -0.81
CA ALA A 183 1.09 12.83 -1.89
C ALA A 183 -0.04 11.89 -1.43
N LEU A 184 0.12 11.29 -0.24
CA LEU A 184 -0.93 10.44 0.32
C LEU A 184 -2.19 11.25 0.66
N ALA A 185 -2.05 12.45 1.22
CA ALA A 185 -3.20 13.32 1.48
C ALA A 185 -3.95 13.66 0.18
N ALA A 186 -3.23 14.06 -0.89
CA ALA A 186 -3.82 14.34 -2.18
C ALA A 186 -4.52 13.12 -2.81
N ALA A 187 -3.93 11.92 -2.66
CA ALA A 187 -4.55 10.68 -3.12
C ALA A 187 -5.85 10.36 -2.36
N ILE A 188 -5.85 10.56 -1.03
CA ILE A 188 -7.02 10.33 -0.18
C ILE A 188 -8.18 11.25 -0.55
N GLU A 189 -7.93 12.50 -0.91
CA GLU A 189 -8.95 13.48 -1.32
C GLU A 189 -9.74 13.05 -2.57
N THR A 190 -9.24 12.07 -3.34
CA THR A 190 -9.93 11.52 -4.53
C THR A 190 -10.88 10.37 -4.21
N LEU A 191 -10.88 9.88 -2.97
CA LEU A 191 -11.70 8.76 -2.52
C LEU A 191 -13.09 9.22 -2.08
#